data_d311019c7b2b849acb69f9266146e59c
#
_entry.id   d311019c7b2b849acb69f9266146e59c
#
_cell.length_a   1.000
_cell.length_b   1.000
_cell.length_c   1.000
_cell.angle_alpha   90.00
_cell.angle_beta   90.00
_cell.angle_gamma   90.00
#
_symmetry.space_group_name_H-M   'P 1'
#
loop_
_entity.id
_entity.type
_entity.pdbx_description
1 polymer ?
#
loop_
_entity_poly.entity_id
_entity_poly.type
_entity_poly.pdbx_seq_one_letter_code
_entity_poly.pdbx_strand_id
1 'polypeptide(L)'
;MQVNVQSEQRNRCEKKVVVVMPAYNAARTLRMTYADLPHDMVDLVILVDDGSKDETVRIARELGLELFVHNRNYGYGANQKTCYREALRAAADIVVMVHPDYQYDPTLLPQMVAPIESGQADIVFGSRLLGADPMKQGMPWWKYVSNRFLTWVENRAFGLNLSEFHTGYRAYTAEALQSMNLATNSDKFIFDQEVVAQAVTLGLKITEIAVPTRYFPQASSASFLQSSRYGLSILYLVMKYGLHKSGIRRSRQFESLSRRYRIEKRAGLSRAV
;
A
#
# COMPACT_ATOMS: atom_id res chain seq x y z
N MET A 1 -14.56 25.66 37.29
CA MET A 1 -13.45 24.77 36.94
C MET A 1 -13.40 24.73 35.44
N GLN A 2 -12.56 25.55 34.81
CA GLN A 2 -12.39 25.60 33.37
C GLN A 2 -11.44 24.48 32.98
N VAL A 3 -11.93 23.52 32.18
CA VAL A 3 -11.09 22.50 31.54
C VAL A 3 -10.36 23.16 30.38
N ASN A 4 -9.08 23.39 30.57
CA ASN A 4 -8.18 23.95 29.56
C ASN A 4 -7.86 22.86 28.55
N VAL A 5 -8.57 22.83 27.44
CA VAL A 5 -8.21 22.01 26.29
C VAL A 5 -7.10 22.74 25.55
N GLN A 6 -5.87 22.48 25.93
CA GLN A 6 -4.72 22.84 25.11
C GLN A 6 -4.73 21.94 23.87
N SER A 7 -5.32 22.44 22.80
CA SER A 7 -5.01 22.00 21.45
C SER A 7 -3.56 22.42 21.19
N GLU A 8 -2.61 21.52 21.39
CA GLU A 8 -1.25 21.70 20.91
C GLU A 8 -1.32 21.93 19.40
N GLN A 9 -1.08 23.18 19.00
CA GLN A 9 -0.89 23.53 17.59
C GLN A 9 0.40 22.85 17.13
N ARG A 10 0.26 21.68 16.45
CA ARG A 10 1.36 21.10 15.69
C ARG A 10 1.92 22.17 14.75
N ASN A 11 3.21 22.34 14.77
CA ASN A 11 3.93 23.22 13.86
C ASN A 11 3.53 22.90 12.41
N ARG A 12 3.13 23.88 11.63
CA ARG A 12 2.65 23.77 10.22
C ARG A 12 3.66 23.18 9.23
N CYS A 13 4.72 22.51 9.69
CA CYS A 13 5.76 21.86 8.89
C CYS A 13 5.67 20.32 8.89
N GLU A 14 4.80 19.71 9.69
CA GLU A 14 4.67 18.27 9.76
C GLU A 14 3.74 17.74 8.66
N LYS A 15 4.20 16.72 7.94
CA LYS A 15 3.43 16.04 6.88
C LYS A 15 2.23 15.32 7.49
N LYS A 16 1.06 15.44 6.85
CA LYS A 16 -0.17 14.74 7.28
C LYS A 16 -0.07 13.26 6.98
N VAL A 17 -0.05 12.44 8.03
CA VAL A 17 0.00 10.98 7.95
C VAL A 17 -1.40 10.39 8.07
N VAL A 18 -1.85 9.71 7.02
CA VAL A 18 -3.14 9.01 6.99
C VAL A 18 -2.91 7.51 6.90
N VAL A 19 -3.43 6.78 7.88
CA VAL A 19 -3.46 5.31 7.86
C VAL A 19 -4.72 4.86 7.13
N VAL A 20 -4.56 3.90 6.21
CA VAL A 20 -5.68 3.27 5.52
C VAL A 20 -5.74 1.78 5.85
N MET A 21 -6.94 1.29 6.17
CA MET A 21 -7.20 -0.09 6.55
C MET A 21 -8.21 -0.72 5.59
N PRO A 22 -7.77 -1.50 4.59
CA PRO A 22 -8.69 -2.31 3.78
C PRO A 22 -9.19 -3.48 4.61
N ALA A 23 -10.49 -3.53 4.89
CA ALA A 23 -11.11 -4.51 5.77
C ALA A 23 -12.08 -5.45 5.02
N TYR A 24 -12.03 -6.73 5.37
CA TYR A 24 -13.03 -7.74 5.02
C TYR A 24 -13.07 -8.81 6.10
N ASN A 25 -14.15 -8.88 6.89
CA ASN A 25 -14.33 -9.78 8.02
C ASN A 25 -13.15 -9.69 9.03
N ALA A 26 -12.84 -8.49 9.48
CA ALA A 26 -11.72 -8.18 10.38
C ALA A 26 -12.15 -7.94 11.85
N ALA A 27 -13.38 -8.28 12.23
CA ALA A 27 -13.93 -7.97 13.56
C ALA A 27 -13.06 -8.45 14.72
N ARG A 28 -12.34 -9.56 14.55
CA ARG A 28 -11.50 -10.17 15.61
C ARG A 28 -10.23 -9.39 15.92
N THR A 29 -9.67 -8.70 14.93
CA THR A 29 -8.32 -8.13 14.98
C THR A 29 -8.31 -6.61 14.86
N LEU A 30 -9.37 -6.00 14.33
CA LEU A 30 -9.45 -4.57 14.09
C LEU A 30 -9.15 -3.73 15.34
N ARG A 31 -9.72 -4.07 16.50
CA ARG A 31 -9.48 -3.32 17.75
C ARG A 31 -8.01 -3.35 18.18
N MET A 32 -7.39 -4.53 18.06
CA MET A 32 -5.96 -4.71 18.41
C MET A 32 -5.07 -3.93 17.45
N THR A 33 -5.33 -4.04 16.14
CA THR A 33 -4.56 -3.30 15.13
C THR A 33 -4.68 -1.79 15.34
N TYR A 34 -5.87 -1.29 15.64
CA TYR A 34 -6.11 0.13 15.89
C TYR A 34 -5.43 0.60 17.19
N ALA A 35 -5.55 -0.18 18.27
CA ALA A 35 -4.97 0.18 19.57
C ALA A 35 -3.43 0.29 19.55
N ASP A 36 -2.77 -0.52 18.71
CA ASP A 36 -1.30 -0.52 18.58
C ASP A 36 -0.77 0.54 17.59
N LEU A 37 -1.63 1.33 16.96
CA LEU A 37 -1.17 2.46 16.14
C LEU A 37 -0.55 3.54 17.03
N PRO A 38 0.55 4.17 16.60
CA PRO A 38 1.12 5.34 17.29
C PRO A 38 0.24 6.58 16.99
N HIS A 39 -0.82 6.76 17.76
CA HIS A 39 -1.86 7.78 17.55
C HIS A 39 -1.34 9.22 17.60
N ASP A 40 -0.17 9.45 18.19
CA ASP A 40 0.51 10.75 18.22
C ASP A 40 1.08 11.15 16.85
N MET A 41 1.34 10.18 15.97
CA MET A 41 1.87 10.39 14.61
C MET A 41 0.79 10.30 13.52
N VAL A 42 -0.38 9.76 13.83
CA VAL A 42 -1.44 9.50 12.84
C VAL A 42 -2.51 10.57 12.92
N ASP A 43 -2.69 11.33 11.83
CA ASP A 43 -3.70 12.40 11.77
C ASP A 43 -5.11 11.87 11.48
N LEU A 44 -5.21 10.76 10.76
CA LEU A 44 -6.49 10.18 10.36
C LEU A 44 -6.34 8.67 10.12
N VAL A 45 -7.32 7.89 10.58
CA VAL A 45 -7.45 6.48 10.23
C VAL A 45 -8.71 6.27 9.39
N ILE A 46 -8.54 5.83 8.16
CA ILE A 46 -9.61 5.49 7.22
C ILE A 46 -9.74 3.98 7.14
N LEU A 47 -10.93 3.46 7.39
CA LEU A 47 -11.25 2.07 7.15
C LEU A 47 -12.19 1.95 5.95
N VAL A 48 -11.83 1.10 4.99
CA VAL A 48 -12.70 0.76 3.86
C VAL A 48 -13.12 -0.70 4.01
N ASP A 49 -14.40 -0.90 4.25
CA ASP A 49 -15.00 -2.24 4.39
C ASP A 49 -15.48 -2.77 3.04
N ASP A 50 -14.99 -3.94 2.64
CA ASP A 50 -15.33 -4.57 1.35
C ASP A 50 -16.53 -5.53 1.46
N GLY A 51 -17.59 -5.09 2.13
CA GLY A 51 -18.83 -5.84 2.29
C GLY A 51 -18.72 -6.97 3.30
N SER A 52 -18.12 -6.70 4.46
CA SER A 52 -18.02 -7.65 5.58
C SER A 52 -19.41 -8.14 6.04
N LYS A 53 -19.44 -9.38 6.53
CA LYS A 53 -20.64 -10.02 7.09
C LYS A 53 -20.57 -10.19 8.60
N ASP A 54 -19.45 -9.83 9.20
CA ASP A 54 -19.22 -9.86 10.64
C ASP A 54 -19.38 -8.45 11.26
N GLU A 55 -18.95 -8.28 12.49
CA GLU A 55 -19.08 -7.05 13.25
C GLU A 55 -18.05 -5.95 12.87
N THR A 56 -17.30 -6.11 11.76
CA THR A 56 -16.21 -5.17 11.35
C THR A 56 -16.71 -3.73 11.28
N VAL A 57 -17.83 -3.49 10.58
CA VAL A 57 -18.42 -2.16 10.39
C VAL A 57 -18.87 -1.54 11.72
N ARG A 58 -19.47 -2.34 12.61
CA ARG A 58 -19.91 -1.89 13.94
C ARG A 58 -18.69 -1.45 14.78
N ILE A 59 -17.67 -2.29 14.80
CA ILE A 59 -16.43 -2.00 15.55
C ILE A 59 -15.74 -0.76 15.02
N ALA A 60 -15.66 -0.58 13.71
CA ALA A 60 -15.07 0.63 13.11
C ALA A 60 -15.78 1.92 13.53
N ARG A 61 -17.13 1.89 13.59
CA ARG A 61 -17.94 3.03 14.11
C ARG A 61 -17.68 3.31 15.58
N GLU A 62 -17.60 2.28 16.41
CA GLU A 62 -17.32 2.40 17.84
C GLU A 62 -15.92 2.99 18.11
N LEU A 63 -14.95 2.70 17.24
CA LEU A 63 -13.60 3.25 17.30
C LEU A 63 -13.51 4.67 16.73
N GLY A 64 -14.58 5.21 16.15
CA GLY A 64 -14.60 6.56 15.57
C GLY A 64 -13.77 6.69 14.29
N LEU A 65 -13.57 5.58 13.54
CA LEU A 65 -12.81 5.61 12.30
C LEU A 65 -13.57 6.33 11.19
N GLU A 66 -12.84 6.99 10.28
CA GLU A 66 -13.42 7.45 9.02
C GLU A 66 -13.75 6.22 8.16
N LEU A 67 -15.05 5.94 8.01
CA LEU A 67 -15.54 4.66 7.51
C LEU A 67 -16.20 4.78 6.14
N PHE A 68 -15.70 4.00 5.18
CA PHE A 68 -16.31 3.78 3.87
C PHE A 68 -16.73 2.31 3.73
N VAL A 69 -17.95 2.06 3.27
CA VAL A 69 -18.50 0.70 3.16
C VAL A 69 -18.92 0.42 1.73
N HIS A 70 -18.32 -0.60 1.13
CA HIS A 70 -18.76 -1.11 -0.17
C HIS A 70 -20.06 -1.90 -0.03
N ASN A 71 -20.95 -1.79 -1.00
CA ASN A 71 -22.23 -2.51 -0.98
C ASN A 71 -22.10 -4.03 -1.22
N ARG A 72 -20.91 -4.49 -1.65
CA ARG A 72 -20.52 -5.90 -1.83
C ARG A 72 -19.00 -6.02 -1.82
N ASN A 73 -18.50 -7.25 -1.79
CA ASN A 73 -17.08 -7.50 -1.98
C ASN A 73 -16.68 -7.26 -3.45
N TYR A 74 -15.83 -6.27 -3.68
CA TYR A 74 -15.25 -5.94 -5.00
C TYR A 74 -13.85 -6.52 -5.19
N GLY A 75 -13.22 -6.96 -4.11
CA GLY A 75 -11.91 -7.58 -4.09
C GLY A 75 -10.81 -6.69 -3.54
N TYR A 76 -9.71 -7.35 -3.25
CA TYR A 76 -8.54 -6.78 -2.56
C TYR A 76 -8.02 -5.48 -3.19
N GLY A 77 -7.77 -5.50 -4.50
CA GLY A 77 -7.27 -4.32 -5.21
C GLY A 77 -8.29 -3.18 -5.29
N ALA A 78 -9.58 -3.51 -5.45
CA ALA A 78 -10.66 -2.51 -5.45
C ALA A 78 -10.75 -1.80 -4.09
N ASN A 79 -10.61 -2.54 -3.00
CA ASN A 79 -10.62 -1.98 -1.65
C ASN A 79 -9.43 -1.02 -1.47
N GLN A 80 -8.23 -1.42 -1.84
CA GLN A 80 -7.04 -0.55 -1.76
C GLN A 80 -7.18 0.73 -2.62
N LYS A 81 -7.74 0.62 -3.83
CA LYS A 81 -8.01 1.81 -4.68
C LYS A 81 -8.91 2.81 -3.96
N THR A 82 -9.95 2.32 -3.26
CA THR A 82 -10.83 3.17 -2.46
C THR A 82 -10.05 3.79 -1.30
N CYS A 83 -9.25 2.99 -0.57
CA CYS A 83 -8.38 3.47 0.51
C CYS A 83 -7.49 4.64 0.05
N TYR A 84 -6.74 4.46 -1.03
CA TYR A 84 -5.84 5.51 -1.54
C TYR A 84 -6.59 6.74 -2.03
N ARG A 85 -7.73 6.55 -2.71
CA ARG A 85 -8.56 7.66 -3.17
C ARG A 85 -9.06 8.51 -2.01
N GLU A 86 -9.57 7.89 -0.96
CA GLU A 86 -10.13 8.63 0.19
C GLU A 86 -9.01 9.29 1.03
N ALA A 87 -7.84 8.65 1.16
CA ALA A 87 -6.67 9.29 1.79
C ALA A 87 -6.22 10.55 1.02
N LEU A 88 -6.15 10.48 -0.31
CA LEU A 88 -5.81 11.65 -1.13
C LEU A 88 -6.88 12.74 -1.05
N ARG A 89 -8.17 12.40 -0.96
CA ARG A 89 -9.27 13.36 -0.72
C ARG A 89 -9.16 14.03 0.64
N ALA A 90 -8.68 13.29 1.64
CA ALA A 90 -8.40 13.84 2.96
C ALA A 90 -7.11 14.69 3.01
N ALA A 91 -6.50 14.99 1.86
CA ALA A 91 -5.26 15.75 1.74
C ALA A 91 -4.11 15.14 2.56
N ALA A 92 -3.94 13.82 2.50
CA ALA A 92 -2.78 13.13 3.05
C ALA A 92 -1.50 13.56 2.32
N ASP A 93 -0.40 13.76 3.05
CA ASP A 93 0.95 13.87 2.50
C ASP A 93 1.62 12.50 2.45
N ILE A 94 1.37 11.67 3.46
CA ILE A 94 1.86 10.29 3.57
C ILE A 94 0.67 9.37 3.81
N VAL A 95 0.59 8.28 3.04
CA VAL A 95 -0.44 7.25 3.20
C VAL A 95 0.21 5.94 3.62
N VAL A 96 -0.20 5.40 4.76
CA VAL A 96 0.31 4.11 5.27
C VAL A 96 -0.80 3.08 5.21
N MET A 97 -0.57 2.00 4.47
CA MET A 97 -1.46 0.85 4.37
C MET A 97 -1.17 -0.11 5.52
N VAL A 98 -2.15 -0.31 6.40
CA VAL A 98 -2.11 -1.27 7.51
C VAL A 98 -3.30 -2.22 7.41
N HIS A 99 -3.05 -3.50 7.19
CA HIS A 99 -4.14 -4.49 7.17
C HIS A 99 -4.65 -4.74 8.59
N PRO A 100 -5.99 -4.71 8.82
CA PRO A 100 -6.56 -4.91 10.16
C PRO A 100 -6.61 -6.39 10.58
N ASP A 101 -5.74 -7.24 10.01
CA ASP A 101 -5.61 -8.67 10.33
C ASP A 101 -4.53 -8.96 11.38
N TYR A 102 -3.87 -7.91 11.88
CA TYR A 102 -2.84 -7.93 12.92
C TYR A 102 -1.61 -8.79 12.59
N GLN A 103 -1.37 -9.09 11.31
CA GLN A 103 -0.18 -9.83 10.88
C GLN A 103 1.09 -8.97 10.95
N TYR A 104 0.98 -7.69 10.67
CA TYR A 104 2.07 -6.73 10.77
C TYR A 104 1.96 -5.94 12.07
N ASP A 105 3.08 -5.54 12.62
CA ASP A 105 3.14 -4.75 13.84
C ASP A 105 2.87 -3.26 13.55
N PRO A 106 1.71 -2.71 13.98
CA PRO A 106 1.38 -1.31 13.71
C PRO A 106 2.32 -0.32 14.40
N THR A 107 3.00 -0.74 15.49
CA THR A 107 3.95 0.11 16.23
C THR A 107 5.18 0.49 15.39
N LEU A 108 5.44 -0.20 14.28
CA LEU A 108 6.53 0.10 13.35
C LEU A 108 6.20 1.20 12.34
N LEU A 109 5.02 1.81 12.42
CA LEU A 109 4.61 2.91 11.54
C LEU A 109 5.63 4.05 11.50
N PRO A 110 6.27 4.51 12.60
CA PRO A 110 7.31 5.53 12.54
C PRO A 110 8.48 5.15 11.63
N GLN A 111 8.89 3.88 11.65
CA GLN A 111 9.96 3.36 10.79
C GLN A 111 9.54 3.29 9.32
N MET A 112 8.24 3.06 9.03
CA MET A 112 7.70 3.10 7.68
C MET A 112 7.66 4.52 7.11
N VAL A 113 7.43 5.52 7.95
CA VAL A 113 7.26 6.92 7.55
C VAL A 113 8.59 7.65 7.42
N ALA A 114 9.58 7.35 8.26
CA ALA A 114 10.86 8.05 8.33
C ALA A 114 11.62 8.16 6.98
N PRO A 115 11.71 7.12 6.12
CA PRO A 115 12.37 7.26 4.81
C PRO A 115 11.66 8.23 3.86
N ILE A 116 10.34 8.38 4.01
CA ILE A 116 9.53 9.32 3.22
C ILE A 116 9.71 10.75 3.74
N GLU A 117 9.72 10.94 5.04
CA GLU A 117 9.92 12.25 5.65
C GLU A 117 11.29 12.83 5.34
N SER A 118 12.31 11.97 5.34
CA SER A 118 13.69 12.35 4.97
C SER A 118 13.91 12.52 3.46
N GLY A 119 12.90 12.25 2.60
CA GLY A 119 13.03 12.34 1.14
C GLY A 119 13.89 11.23 0.52
N GLN A 120 14.22 10.19 1.26
CA GLN A 120 15.00 9.05 0.77
C GLN A 120 14.17 8.12 -0.12
N ALA A 121 12.86 8.02 0.13
CA ALA A 121 11.94 7.14 -0.60
C ALA A 121 10.61 7.81 -0.91
N ASP A 122 9.99 7.39 -2.02
CA ASP A 122 8.62 7.70 -2.39
C ASP A 122 7.67 6.60 -1.91
N ILE A 123 8.20 5.37 -1.77
CA ILE A 123 7.47 4.17 -1.36
C ILE A 123 8.34 3.35 -0.40
N VAL A 124 7.75 2.89 0.70
CA VAL A 124 8.42 2.03 1.69
C VAL A 124 7.65 0.72 1.85
N PHE A 125 8.36 -0.39 1.80
CA PHE A 125 7.81 -1.73 2.05
C PHE A 125 8.26 -2.25 3.42
N GLY A 126 7.32 -2.81 4.17
CA GLY A 126 7.64 -3.57 5.39
C GLY A 126 7.94 -5.02 5.01
N SER A 127 9.21 -5.39 4.89
CA SER A 127 9.63 -6.72 4.47
C SER A 127 9.72 -7.70 5.66
N ARG A 128 9.13 -8.88 5.49
CA ARG A 128 9.21 -10.00 6.42
C ARG A 128 10.51 -10.79 6.28
N LEU A 129 11.20 -10.61 5.16
CA LEU A 129 12.39 -11.37 4.78
C LEU A 129 13.69 -10.60 5.06
N LEU A 130 13.58 -9.34 5.43
CA LEU A 130 14.73 -8.50 5.76
C LEU A 130 15.07 -8.67 7.25
N GLY A 131 16.24 -9.24 7.54
CA GLY A 131 16.77 -9.33 8.91
C GLY A 131 16.09 -10.33 9.85
N ALA A 132 15.08 -11.07 9.41
CA ALA A 132 14.37 -12.09 10.18
C ALA A 132 14.34 -13.44 9.48
N ASP A 133 14.19 -14.52 10.25
CA ASP A 133 13.92 -15.85 9.72
C ASP A 133 12.40 -16.09 9.72
N PRO A 134 11.71 -15.93 8.56
CA PRO A 134 10.26 -16.02 8.50
C PRO A 134 9.76 -17.45 8.77
N MET A 135 10.58 -18.48 8.57
CA MET A 135 10.20 -19.87 8.87
C MET A 135 10.14 -20.09 10.39
N LYS A 136 11.05 -19.46 11.17
CA LYS A 136 10.95 -19.48 12.64
C LYS A 136 9.75 -18.72 13.17
N GLN A 137 9.23 -17.76 12.38
CA GLN A 137 8.00 -17.01 12.68
C GLN A 137 6.73 -17.74 12.25
N GLY A 138 6.82 -18.93 11.64
CA GLY A 138 5.69 -19.77 11.25
C GLY A 138 5.33 -19.74 9.77
N MET A 139 6.15 -19.13 8.90
CA MET A 139 5.93 -19.19 7.46
C MET A 139 6.16 -20.61 6.95
N PRO A 140 5.21 -21.23 6.22
CA PRO A 140 5.42 -22.53 5.58
C PRO A 140 6.59 -22.49 4.60
N TRP A 141 7.44 -23.53 4.59
CA TRP A 141 8.64 -23.58 3.76
C TRP A 141 8.37 -23.39 2.26
N TRP A 142 7.28 -23.95 1.75
CA TRP A 142 6.90 -23.82 0.33
C TRP A 142 6.50 -22.36 -0.03
N LYS A 143 5.88 -21.62 0.93
CA LYS A 143 5.60 -20.18 0.76
C LYS A 143 6.90 -19.39 0.72
N TYR A 144 7.85 -19.72 1.59
CA TYR A 144 9.17 -19.08 1.60
C TYR A 144 9.89 -19.27 0.26
N VAL A 145 10.00 -20.52 -0.21
CA VAL A 145 10.67 -20.83 -1.49
C VAL A 145 9.99 -20.12 -2.66
N SER A 146 8.65 -20.19 -2.72
CA SER A 146 7.89 -19.50 -3.77
C SER A 146 8.07 -17.99 -3.73
N ASN A 147 8.04 -17.38 -2.53
CA ASN A 147 8.27 -15.96 -2.35
C ASN A 147 9.68 -15.55 -2.82
N ARG A 148 10.72 -16.29 -2.43
CA ARG A 148 12.11 -16.04 -2.85
C ARG A 148 12.28 -16.13 -4.36
N PHE A 149 11.68 -17.14 -4.99
CA PHE A 149 11.71 -17.30 -6.44
C PHE A 149 11.02 -16.13 -7.16
N LEU A 150 9.81 -15.79 -6.76
CA LEU A 150 9.07 -14.67 -7.37
C LEU A 150 9.79 -13.33 -7.14
N THR A 151 10.30 -13.10 -5.94
CA THR A 151 11.10 -11.91 -5.62
C THR A 151 12.34 -11.81 -6.52
N TRP A 152 13.03 -12.93 -6.78
CA TRP A 152 14.16 -12.95 -7.71
C TRP A 152 13.74 -12.57 -9.13
N VAL A 153 12.63 -13.12 -9.64
CA VAL A 153 12.09 -12.76 -10.95
C VAL A 153 11.76 -11.28 -11.04
N GLU A 154 11.08 -10.75 -10.03
CA GLU A 154 10.66 -9.34 -9.98
C GLU A 154 11.86 -8.40 -9.86
N ASN A 155 12.84 -8.70 -9.01
CA ASN A 155 14.08 -7.93 -8.91
C ASN A 155 14.79 -7.87 -10.28
N ARG A 156 14.88 -9.02 -10.97
CA ARG A 156 15.52 -9.08 -12.30
C ARG A 156 14.78 -8.30 -13.37
N ALA A 157 13.45 -8.31 -13.32
CA ALA A 157 12.60 -7.62 -14.29
C ALA A 157 12.55 -6.11 -14.07
N PHE A 158 12.42 -5.70 -12.82
CA PHE A 158 12.24 -4.30 -12.42
C PHE A 158 13.56 -3.57 -12.19
N GLY A 159 14.68 -4.28 -12.07
CA GLY A 159 15.99 -3.68 -11.79
C GLY A 159 16.09 -3.18 -10.34
N LEU A 160 15.40 -3.84 -9.42
CA LEU A 160 15.43 -3.57 -7.99
C LEU A 160 16.28 -4.61 -7.25
N ASN A 161 16.51 -4.36 -5.96
CA ASN A 161 17.18 -5.30 -5.06
C ASN A 161 16.47 -5.34 -3.72
N LEU A 162 15.18 -5.72 -3.74
CA LEU A 162 14.36 -5.86 -2.55
C LEU A 162 14.43 -7.29 -2.03
N SER A 163 14.30 -7.44 -0.72
CA SER A 163 14.23 -8.76 -0.09
C SER A 163 12.86 -9.42 -0.28
N GLU A 164 11.80 -8.62 -0.41
CA GLU A 164 10.42 -9.06 -0.59
C GLU A 164 9.56 -8.05 -1.36
N PHE A 165 8.69 -8.55 -2.27
CA PHE A 165 7.66 -7.77 -2.95
C PHE A 165 6.24 -8.04 -2.40
N HIS A 166 6.04 -9.19 -1.73
CA HIS A 166 4.72 -9.74 -1.40
C HIS A 166 4.26 -9.35 0.01
N THR A 167 4.48 -8.10 0.37
CA THR A 167 4.07 -7.52 1.65
C THR A 167 2.89 -6.57 1.48
N GLY A 168 1.96 -6.58 2.44
CA GLY A 168 0.83 -5.65 2.50
C GLY A 168 1.10 -4.41 3.34
N TYR A 169 2.18 -4.36 4.12
CA TYR A 169 2.53 -3.19 4.91
C TYR A 169 3.36 -2.24 4.05
N ARG A 170 2.76 -1.13 3.65
CA ARG A 170 3.36 -0.19 2.69
C ARG A 170 3.08 1.25 3.07
N ALA A 171 4.04 2.13 2.83
CA ALA A 171 3.84 3.58 2.93
C ALA A 171 4.15 4.24 1.58
N TYR A 172 3.46 5.34 1.30
CA TYR A 172 3.54 6.07 0.04
C TYR A 172 3.52 7.56 0.29
N THR A 173 4.24 8.34 -0.52
CA THR A 173 3.93 9.76 -0.65
C THR A 173 2.62 9.96 -1.42
N ALA A 174 1.91 11.05 -1.15
CA ALA A 174 0.71 11.41 -1.92
C ALA A 174 1.04 11.59 -3.41
N GLU A 175 2.18 12.21 -3.73
CA GLU A 175 2.67 12.42 -5.09
C GLU A 175 2.89 11.09 -5.82
N ALA A 176 3.47 10.09 -5.16
CA ALA A 176 3.63 8.76 -5.74
C ALA A 176 2.29 8.16 -6.13
N LEU A 177 1.30 8.17 -5.21
CA LEU A 177 -0.06 7.65 -5.48
C LEU A 177 -0.76 8.41 -6.60
N GLN A 178 -0.63 9.75 -6.65
CA GLN A 178 -1.24 10.59 -7.68
C GLN A 178 -0.60 10.41 -9.06
N SER A 179 0.69 10.05 -9.11
CA SER A 179 1.41 9.85 -10.37
C SER A 179 1.07 8.54 -11.07
N MET A 180 0.63 7.53 -10.30
CA MET A 180 0.31 6.19 -10.76
C MET A 180 -1.13 6.09 -11.29
N ASN A 181 -1.34 5.33 -12.36
CA ASN A 181 -2.67 5.07 -12.92
C ASN A 181 -3.32 3.85 -12.24
N LEU A 182 -3.60 3.97 -10.94
CA LEU A 182 -4.14 2.87 -10.13
C LEU A 182 -5.48 2.33 -10.65
N ALA A 183 -6.27 3.17 -11.33
CA ALA A 183 -7.56 2.77 -11.89
C ALA A 183 -7.45 1.67 -12.97
N THR A 184 -6.29 1.54 -13.63
CA THR A 184 -6.04 0.51 -14.65
C THR A 184 -5.57 -0.82 -14.06
N ASN A 185 -5.27 -0.87 -12.78
CA ASN A 185 -4.83 -2.06 -12.09
C ASN A 185 -5.99 -2.99 -11.77
N SER A 186 -5.67 -4.26 -11.56
CA SER A 186 -6.63 -5.31 -11.20
C SER A 186 -7.33 -5.03 -9.86
N ASP A 187 -8.52 -5.56 -9.68
CA ASP A 187 -9.22 -5.57 -8.38
C ASP A 187 -8.82 -6.77 -7.51
N LYS A 188 -7.89 -7.61 -7.98
CA LYS A 188 -7.42 -8.82 -7.30
C LYS A 188 -6.09 -8.59 -6.57
N PHE A 189 -5.54 -9.64 -5.95
CA PHE A 189 -4.28 -9.60 -5.20
C PHE A 189 -3.05 -9.17 -6.01
N ILE A 190 -3.06 -9.31 -7.34
CA ILE A 190 -1.98 -8.85 -8.22
C ILE A 190 -1.84 -7.32 -8.22
N PHE A 191 -2.82 -6.58 -7.72
CA PHE A 191 -2.82 -5.12 -7.62
C PHE A 191 -1.52 -4.57 -7.04
N ASP A 192 -1.03 -5.17 -5.97
CA ASP A 192 0.19 -4.73 -5.28
C ASP A 192 1.43 -4.77 -6.20
N GLN A 193 1.53 -5.79 -7.05
CA GLN A 193 2.66 -5.92 -7.98
C GLN A 193 2.50 -5.01 -9.20
N GLU A 194 1.26 -4.75 -9.60
CA GLU A 194 0.97 -3.77 -10.65
C GLU A 194 1.35 -2.35 -10.20
N VAL A 195 1.13 -2.01 -8.92
CA VAL A 195 1.60 -0.75 -8.32
C VAL A 195 3.12 -0.66 -8.38
N VAL A 196 3.84 -1.73 -8.04
CA VAL A 196 5.32 -1.76 -8.15
C VAL A 196 5.79 -1.53 -9.58
N ALA A 197 5.19 -2.23 -10.55
CA ALA A 197 5.54 -2.07 -11.96
C ALA A 197 5.31 -0.62 -12.45
N GLN A 198 4.23 0.03 -12.00
CA GLN A 198 3.98 1.44 -12.28
C GLN A 198 5.02 2.35 -11.62
N ALA A 199 5.32 2.13 -10.34
CA ALA A 199 6.30 2.90 -9.59
C ALA A 199 7.68 2.87 -10.26
N VAL A 200 8.14 1.68 -10.65
CA VAL A 200 9.41 1.50 -11.38
C VAL A 200 9.40 2.21 -12.73
N THR A 201 8.30 2.13 -13.47
CA THR A 201 8.16 2.83 -14.76
C THR A 201 8.24 4.35 -14.62
N LEU A 202 7.77 4.87 -13.49
CA LEU A 202 7.80 6.30 -13.16
C LEU A 202 9.13 6.75 -12.54
N GLY A 203 10.03 5.81 -12.22
CA GLY A 203 11.31 6.11 -11.57
C GLY A 203 11.18 6.48 -10.10
N LEU A 204 10.10 6.05 -9.44
CA LEU A 204 9.89 6.29 -8.01
C LEU A 204 10.91 5.52 -7.18
N LYS A 205 11.37 6.14 -6.09
CA LYS A 205 12.31 5.53 -5.15
C LYS A 205 11.58 4.58 -4.20
N ILE A 206 11.96 3.30 -4.24
CA ILE A 206 11.40 2.26 -3.37
C ILE A 206 12.47 1.79 -2.42
N THR A 207 12.16 1.74 -1.14
CA THR A 207 13.01 1.13 -0.10
C THR A 207 12.23 0.14 0.75
N GLU A 208 12.90 -0.59 1.61
CA GLU A 208 12.28 -1.54 2.53
C GLU A 208 12.84 -1.40 3.94
N ILE A 209 12.01 -1.72 4.92
CA ILE A 209 12.40 -1.89 6.32
C ILE A 209 12.05 -3.29 6.79
N ALA A 210 12.77 -3.78 7.80
CA ALA A 210 12.48 -5.08 8.42
C ALA A 210 11.21 -4.98 9.27
N VAL A 211 10.23 -5.86 8.99
CA VAL A 211 9.00 -5.94 9.76
C VAL A 211 8.75 -7.39 10.17
N PRO A 212 8.87 -7.74 11.46
CA PRO A 212 8.52 -9.05 11.93
C PRO A 212 7.02 -9.31 11.71
N THR A 213 6.69 -10.56 11.37
CA THR A 213 5.31 -10.95 11.08
C THR A 213 4.79 -11.90 12.14
N ARG A 214 3.59 -11.67 12.58
CA ARG A 214 2.88 -12.55 13.53
C ARG A 214 2.05 -13.55 12.73
N TYR A 215 2.45 -14.82 12.72
CA TYR A 215 1.64 -15.90 12.15
C TYR A 215 0.83 -16.56 13.28
N PHE A 216 -0.48 -16.48 13.20
CA PHE A 216 -1.40 -17.13 14.15
C PHE A 216 -2.55 -17.80 13.39
N PRO A 217 -3.23 -18.81 13.98
CA PRO A 217 -4.20 -19.63 13.24
C PRO A 217 -5.37 -18.87 12.62
N GLN A 218 -5.70 -17.68 13.15
CA GLN A 218 -6.76 -16.81 12.64
C GLN A 218 -6.31 -15.87 11.53
N ALA A 219 -4.99 -15.78 11.26
CA ALA A 219 -4.46 -14.94 10.19
C ALA A 219 -4.91 -15.49 8.83
N SER A 220 -5.38 -14.60 7.96
CA SER A 220 -5.81 -15.01 6.62
C SER A 220 -4.63 -15.57 5.83
N SER A 221 -4.76 -16.81 5.37
CA SER A 221 -3.70 -17.48 4.61
C SER A 221 -4.27 -18.01 3.30
N ALA A 222 -3.69 -17.53 2.18
CA ALA A 222 -4.07 -18.01 0.86
C ALA A 222 -3.83 -19.52 0.72
N SER A 223 -4.76 -20.24 0.11
CA SER A 223 -4.59 -21.65 -0.22
C SER A 223 -3.49 -21.85 -1.27
N PHE A 224 -2.97 -23.08 -1.38
CA PHE A 224 -1.96 -23.42 -2.40
C PHE A 224 -2.39 -23.04 -3.82
N LEU A 225 -3.66 -23.31 -4.18
CA LEU A 225 -4.20 -22.99 -5.51
C LEU A 225 -4.29 -21.47 -5.74
N GLN A 226 -4.69 -20.70 -4.72
CA GLN A 226 -4.71 -19.23 -4.78
C GLN A 226 -3.29 -18.67 -4.95
N SER A 227 -2.32 -19.22 -4.19
CA SER A 227 -0.91 -18.82 -4.28
C SER A 227 -0.32 -19.13 -5.66
N SER A 228 -0.66 -20.30 -6.26
CA SER A 228 -0.19 -20.67 -7.61
C SER A 228 -0.77 -19.73 -8.69
N ARG A 229 -2.08 -19.41 -8.60
CA ARG A 229 -2.71 -18.44 -9.53
C ARG A 229 -2.09 -17.04 -9.38
N TYR A 230 -1.78 -16.65 -8.17
CA TYR A 230 -1.11 -15.38 -7.90
C TYR A 230 0.30 -15.36 -8.52
N GLY A 231 1.10 -16.41 -8.33
CA GLY A 231 2.42 -16.54 -8.94
C GLY A 231 2.38 -16.46 -10.48
N LEU A 232 1.43 -17.17 -11.14
CA LEU A 232 1.22 -17.05 -12.58
C LEU A 232 0.84 -15.62 -13.01
N SER A 233 0.04 -14.92 -12.22
CA SER A 233 -0.32 -13.53 -12.49
C SER A 233 0.90 -12.60 -12.42
N ILE A 234 1.85 -12.86 -11.50
CA ILE A 234 3.12 -12.12 -11.42
C ILE A 234 3.98 -12.36 -12.68
N LEU A 235 4.14 -13.61 -13.09
CA LEU A 235 4.90 -13.93 -14.29
C LEU A 235 4.30 -13.27 -15.54
N TYR A 236 2.97 -13.27 -15.66
CA TYR A 236 2.27 -12.55 -16.71
C TYR A 236 2.51 -11.03 -16.64
N LEU A 237 2.47 -10.44 -15.45
CA LEU A 237 2.73 -9.01 -15.24
C LEU A 237 4.17 -8.65 -15.66
N VAL A 238 5.15 -9.44 -15.25
CA VAL A 238 6.56 -9.25 -15.60
C VAL A 238 6.77 -9.33 -17.12
N MET A 239 6.14 -10.29 -17.78
CA MET A 239 6.15 -10.40 -19.26
C MET A 239 5.53 -9.15 -19.90
N LYS A 240 4.35 -8.74 -19.43
CA LYS A 240 3.65 -7.53 -19.92
C LYS A 240 4.47 -6.26 -19.75
N TYR A 241 5.15 -6.13 -18.59
CA TYR A 241 6.06 -5.04 -18.31
C TYR A 241 7.28 -5.05 -19.26
N GLY A 242 7.90 -6.23 -19.47
CA GLY A 242 9.02 -6.39 -20.39
C GLY A 242 8.66 -6.00 -21.83
N LEU A 243 7.48 -6.40 -22.32
CA LEU A 243 6.96 -6.00 -23.64
C LEU A 243 6.71 -4.49 -23.74
N HIS A 244 6.25 -3.87 -22.66
CA HIS A 244 6.06 -2.41 -22.61
C HIS A 244 7.40 -1.69 -22.64
N LYS A 245 8.35 -2.12 -21.80
CA LYS A 245 9.70 -1.53 -21.68
C LYS A 245 10.50 -1.64 -22.99
N SER A 246 10.38 -2.76 -23.71
CA SER A 246 11.02 -2.94 -25.01
C SER A 246 10.35 -2.21 -26.18
N GLY A 247 9.19 -1.58 -25.95
CA GLY A 247 8.42 -0.87 -26.97
C GLY A 247 7.62 -1.78 -27.92
N ILE A 248 7.71 -3.11 -27.77
CA ILE A 248 7.00 -4.08 -28.62
C ILE A 248 5.49 -3.95 -28.43
N ARG A 249 5.03 -3.81 -27.19
CA ARG A 249 3.60 -3.65 -26.89
C ARG A 249 3.40 -2.63 -25.78
N ARG A 250 2.98 -1.44 -26.11
CA ARG A 250 2.65 -0.40 -25.12
C ARG A 250 1.39 -0.77 -24.33
N SER A 251 1.43 -0.54 -23.01
CA SER A 251 0.31 -0.76 -22.11
C SER A 251 -0.01 0.55 -21.38
N ARG A 252 -1.28 0.96 -21.43
CA ARG A 252 -1.77 2.16 -20.73
C ARG A 252 -1.58 2.09 -19.21
N GLN A 253 -1.48 0.88 -18.68
CA GLN A 253 -1.21 0.65 -17.25
C GLN A 253 0.12 1.25 -16.80
N PHE A 254 1.14 1.24 -17.67
CA PHE A 254 2.49 1.72 -17.37
C PHE A 254 2.77 3.12 -17.92
N GLU A 255 1.74 3.83 -18.42
CA GLU A 255 1.87 5.22 -18.86
C GLU A 255 1.61 6.17 -17.69
N SER A 256 2.49 7.17 -17.53
CA SER A 256 2.28 8.24 -16.55
C SER A 256 1.04 9.06 -16.87
N LEU A 257 0.22 9.37 -15.85
CA LEU A 257 -0.92 10.27 -15.99
C LEU A 257 -0.48 11.66 -16.47
N SER A 258 0.69 12.13 -16.05
CA SER A 258 1.25 13.42 -16.47
C SER A 258 1.55 13.48 -17.96
N ARG A 259 1.92 12.36 -18.62
CA ARG A 259 2.10 12.30 -20.07
C ARG A 259 0.77 12.36 -20.83
N ARG A 260 -0.30 11.83 -20.23
CA ARG A 260 -1.63 11.75 -20.86
C ARG A 260 -2.31 13.12 -20.95
N TYR A 261 -2.01 13.99 -20.00
CA TYR A 261 -2.61 15.32 -19.88
C TYR A 261 -1.56 16.43 -19.99
N ARG A 262 -0.44 16.17 -20.67
CA ARG A 262 0.59 17.18 -20.88
C ARG A 262 0.01 18.32 -21.73
N ILE A 263 -0.43 19.37 -21.03
CA ILE A 263 -0.65 20.66 -21.64
C ILE A 263 0.75 21.22 -21.96
N GLU A 264 1.17 21.11 -23.22
CA GLU A 264 2.36 21.83 -23.67
C GLU A 264 2.08 23.31 -23.49
N LYS A 265 2.77 24.00 -22.56
CA LYS A 265 2.85 25.45 -22.61
C LYS A 265 3.47 25.77 -23.96
N ARG A 266 2.68 26.21 -24.92
CA ARG A 266 3.21 26.81 -26.17
C ARG A 266 4.08 27.97 -25.74
N ALA A 267 5.38 27.81 -25.85
CA ALA A 267 6.33 28.91 -25.78
C ALA A 267 5.97 29.86 -26.93
N GLY A 268 5.60 31.09 -26.60
CA GLY A 268 5.46 32.16 -27.59
C GLY A 268 4.03 32.55 -27.96
N LEU A 269 3.31 33.14 -27.02
CA LEU A 269 2.46 34.29 -27.30
C LEU A 269 2.98 35.43 -26.41
N SER A 270 4.05 36.05 -26.85
CA SER A 270 4.41 37.42 -26.50
C SER A 270 3.17 38.27 -26.74
N ARG A 271 2.65 38.89 -25.70
CA ARG A 271 1.68 39.96 -25.82
C ARG A 271 2.32 41.07 -26.65
N ALA A 272 1.90 41.20 -27.89
CA ALA A 272 1.93 42.48 -28.55
C ALA A 272 0.75 43.27 -28.04
N VAL A 273 1.05 44.44 -27.56
CA VAL A 273 0.16 45.50 -27.03
C VAL A 273 -0.94 45.84 -28.04
#